data_15823718d7fa18c174685c4f3110b345
#
_entry.id   15823718d7fa18c174685c4f3110b345
#
_cell.length_a   1.000
_cell.length_b   1.000
_cell.length_c   1.000
_cell.angle_alpha   90.00
_cell.angle_beta   90.00
_cell.angle_gamma   90.00
#
_symmetry.space_group_name_H-M   'P 1'
#
loop_
_entity.id
_entity.type
_entity.pdbx_description
1 polymer ?
#
loop_
_entity_poly.entity_id
_entity_poly.type
_entity_poly.pdbx_seq_one_letter_code
_entity_poly.pdbx_strand_id
1 'polypeptide(L)'
;MAVVGWWTGYKLGGMIALLTAEHFQGLGVTNYWQKTYLVLTILIVLMNIGLMFVHEPIKTDRQKKQKETDKLIQGKLGSNNIVTSFIAYITGTIGGPIISFFRKNGFKIAIGILGFVFLFKIGEAFLGRMSIVFYKEIGFSKGQIAIYSKGLGWITTVVFTLLGGIMAMRAGTIKTMFFAGGLMALTNLLFALLAWTGKSELLFAIAVIADDITAAFATVAFVAFISLLVDRTYTATQYALLASIGTAGRTTLASSSGALVDWLNGDWGTFFVLTTIMVIPSLICLWFIRNKVKIGAK
;
A
#
# COMPACT_ATOMS: atom_id res chain seq x y z
N MET A 1 2.20 -9.21 -11.31
CA MET A 1 1.04 -10.11 -11.05
C MET A 1 0.52 -10.01 -9.62
N ALA A 2 1.33 -10.19 -8.55
CA ALA A 2 0.87 -10.11 -7.16
C ALA A 2 0.13 -8.80 -6.79
N VAL A 3 0.65 -7.64 -7.23
CA VAL A 3 0.02 -6.33 -7.00
C VAL A 3 -1.36 -6.24 -7.66
N VAL A 4 -1.52 -6.77 -8.87
CA VAL A 4 -2.82 -6.82 -9.58
C VAL A 4 -3.81 -7.69 -8.82
N GLY A 5 -3.39 -8.88 -8.35
CA GLY A 5 -4.24 -9.77 -7.57
C GLY A 5 -4.71 -9.13 -6.25
N TRP A 6 -3.82 -8.44 -5.54
CA TRP A 6 -4.16 -7.72 -4.31
C TRP A 6 -5.20 -6.61 -4.56
N TRP A 7 -4.99 -5.77 -5.59
CA TRP A 7 -5.94 -4.72 -5.96
C TRP A 7 -7.29 -5.29 -6.39
N THR A 8 -7.30 -6.40 -7.15
CA THR A 8 -8.51 -7.07 -7.59
C THR A 8 -9.33 -7.54 -6.38
N GLY A 9 -8.71 -8.24 -5.43
CA GLY A 9 -9.39 -8.68 -4.21
C GLY A 9 -9.95 -7.52 -3.39
N TYR A 10 -9.16 -6.46 -3.18
CA TYR A 10 -9.58 -5.28 -2.43
C TYR A 10 -10.77 -4.54 -3.08
N LYS A 11 -10.68 -4.26 -4.38
CA LYS A 11 -11.72 -3.48 -5.10
C LYS A 11 -13.00 -4.29 -5.30
N LEU A 12 -12.91 -5.53 -5.80
CA LEU A 12 -14.08 -6.39 -6.01
C LEU A 12 -14.76 -6.78 -4.70
N GLY A 13 -13.99 -7.13 -3.66
CA GLY A 13 -14.55 -7.41 -2.34
C GLY A 13 -15.30 -6.21 -1.77
N GLY A 14 -14.73 -5.01 -1.89
CA GLY A 14 -15.40 -3.77 -1.48
C GLY A 14 -16.65 -3.45 -2.30
N MET A 15 -16.66 -3.72 -3.61
CA MET A 15 -17.83 -3.54 -4.47
C MET A 15 -18.95 -4.48 -4.07
N ILE A 16 -18.66 -5.78 -3.89
CA ILE A 16 -19.63 -6.78 -3.45
C ILE A 16 -20.23 -6.38 -2.10
N ALA A 17 -19.40 -5.95 -1.15
CA ALA A 17 -19.86 -5.53 0.18
C ALA A 17 -20.83 -4.36 0.10
N LEU A 18 -20.55 -3.33 -0.69
CA LEU A 18 -21.38 -2.15 -0.80
C LEU A 18 -22.70 -2.44 -1.54
N LEU A 19 -22.65 -3.19 -2.65
CA LEU A 19 -23.85 -3.55 -3.42
C LEU A 19 -24.78 -4.48 -2.65
N THR A 20 -24.24 -5.48 -1.93
CA THR A 20 -25.06 -6.35 -1.09
C THR A 20 -25.68 -5.60 0.09
N ALA A 21 -24.94 -4.68 0.71
CA ALA A 21 -25.47 -3.85 1.80
C ALA A 21 -26.60 -2.93 1.31
N GLU A 22 -26.46 -2.32 0.13
CA GLU A 22 -27.50 -1.48 -0.48
C GLU A 22 -28.74 -2.29 -0.84
N HIS A 23 -28.55 -3.48 -1.43
CA HIS A 23 -29.64 -4.39 -1.79
C HIS A 23 -30.46 -4.81 -0.55
N PHE A 24 -29.80 -5.28 0.51
CA PHE A 24 -30.51 -5.67 1.74
C PHE A 24 -31.17 -4.48 2.44
N GLN A 25 -30.57 -3.30 2.38
CA GLN A 25 -31.18 -2.09 2.90
C GLN A 25 -32.45 -1.71 2.11
N GLY A 26 -32.43 -1.83 0.77
CA GLY A 26 -33.56 -1.61 -0.12
C GLY A 26 -34.72 -2.57 0.12
N LEU A 27 -34.42 -3.80 0.59
CA LEU A 27 -35.44 -4.79 1.00
C LEU A 27 -36.00 -4.53 2.41
N GLY A 28 -35.61 -3.45 3.08
CA GLY A 28 -36.10 -3.10 4.42
C GLY A 28 -35.50 -3.97 5.54
N VAL A 29 -34.41 -4.69 5.29
CA VAL A 29 -33.76 -5.53 6.30
C VAL A 29 -33.03 -4.66 7.31
N THR A 30 -33.44 -4.66 8.58
CA THR A 30 -32.85 -3.84 9.64
C THR A 30 -31.38 -4.18 9.90
N ASN A 31 -31.00 -5.47 9.82
CA ASN A 31 -29.63 -5.96 10.06
C ASN A 31 -28.88 -6.21 8.73
N TYR A 32 -28.99 -5.31 7.76
CA TYR A 32 -28.43 -5.49 6.42
C TYR A 32 -26.90 -5.70 6.41
N TRP A 33 -26.14 -5.08 7.30
CA TRP A 33 -24.70 -5.33 7.43
C TRP A 33 -24.38 -6.74 7.89
N GLN A 34 -25.16 -7.31 8.83
CA GLN A 34 -24.97 -8.68 9.26
C GLN A 34 -25.17 -9.68 8.12
N LYS A 35 -26.20 -9.47 7.29
CA LYS A 35 -26.45 -10.28 6.09
C LYS A 35 -25.35 -10.11 5.06
N THR A 36 -24.85 -8.89 4.86
CA THR A 36 -23.71 -8.61 3.97
C THR A 36 -22.45 -9.37 4.42
N TYR A 37 -22.11 -9.31 5.72
CA TYR A 37 -20.94 -10.06 6.22
C TYR A 37 -21.11 -11.56 6.12
N LEU A 38 -22.32 -12.08 6.24
CA LEU A 38 -22.60 -13.50 6.01
C LEU A 38 -22.32 -13.91 4.56
N VAL A 39 -22.77 -13.12 3.59
CA VAL A 39 -22.47 -13.35 2.16
C VAL A 39 -20.96 -13.33 1.92
N LEU A 40 -20.24 -12.34 2.45
CA LEU A 40 -18.78 -12.26 2.31
C LEU A 40 -18.08 -13.46 2.95
N THR A 41 -18.57 -13.93 4.12
CA THR A 41 -18.03 -15.13 4.78
C THR A 41 -18.19 -16.36 3.91
N ILE A 42 -19.36 -16.57 3.31
CA ILE A 42 -19.59 -17.68 2.37
C ILE A 42 -18.63 -17.62 1.20
N LEU A 43 -18.45 -16.43 0.59
CA LEU A 43 -17.50 -16.24 -0.51
C LEU A 43 -16.07 -16.59 -0.11
N ILE A 44 -15.62 -16.13 1.08
CA ILE A 44 -14.28 -16.45 1.59
C ILE A 44 -14.11 -17.97 1.79
N VAL A 45 -15.10 -18.64 2.36
CA VAL A 45 -15.08 -20.11 2.53
C VAL A 45 -14.97 -20.82 1.18
N LEU A 46 -15.78 -20.42 0.20
CA LEU A 46 -15.73 -21.00 -1.16
C LEU A 46 -14.36 -20.79 -1.82
N MET A 47 -13.78 -19.58 -1.68
CA MET A 47 -12.44 -19.29 -2.20
C MET A 47 -11.36 -20.14 -1.52
N ASN A 48 -11.46 -20.34 -0.19
CA ASN A 48 -10.52 -21.21 0.54
C ASN A 48 -10.65 -22.68 0.12
N ILE A 49 -11.86 -23.16 -0.11
CA ILE A 49 -12.07 -24.51 -0.68
C ILE A 49 -11.41 -24.61 -2.05
N GLY A 50 -11.58 -23.58 -2.90
CA GLY A 50 -10.90 -23.53 -4.21
C GLY A 50 -9.36 -23.57 -4.09
N LEU A 51 -8.79 -22.90 -3.09
CA LEU A 51 -7.34 -22.93 -2.84
C LEU A 51 -6.81 -24.32 -2.46
N MET A 52 -7.63 -25.20 -1.86
CA MET A 52 -7.21 -26.57 -1.53
C MET A 52 -6.91 -27.42 -2.78
N PHE A 53 -7.42 -27.02 -3.94
CA PHE A 53 -7.14 -27.69 -5.23
C PHE A 53 -5.91 -27.12 -5.94
N VAL A 54 -5.29 -26.06 -5.44
CA VAL A 54 -4.10 -25.48 -6.03
C VAL A 54 -2.85 -26.20 -5.53
N HIS A 55 -2.07 -26.75 -6.44
CA HIS A 55 -0.81 -27.42 -6.11
C HIS A 55 0.22 -26.40 -5.60
N GLU A 56 0.91 -26.73 -4.51
CA GLU A 56 2.02 -25.92 -4.01
C GLU A 56 3.15 -25.82 -5.07
N PRO A 57 3.70 -24.63 -5.30
CA PRO A 57 4.83 -24.47 -6.20
C PRO A 57 6.04 -25.23 -5.67
N ILE A 58 6.77 -25.91 -6.57
CA ILE A 58 7.97 -26.68 -6.25
C ILE A 58 8.98 -25.76 -5.55
N LYS A 59 9.46 -26.17 -4.36
CA LYS A 59 10.45 -25.43 -3.57
C LYS A 59 11.73 -25.27 -4.37
N THR A 60 12.08 -24.04 -4.71
CA THR A 60 13.28 -23.71 -5.49
C THR A 60 14.54 -24.00 -4.66
N ASP A 61 15.64 -24.38 -5.30
CA ASP A 61 16.94 -24.64 -4.64
C ASP A 61 17.47 -23.50 -3.79
N ARG A 62 17.05 -22.26 -4.08
CA ARG A 62 17.31 -21.09 -3.25
C ARG A 62 16.70 -21.19 -1.85
N GLN A 63 15.48 -21.71 -1.72
CA GLN A 63 14.81 -21.90 -0.41
C GLN A 63 15.49 -23.01 0.40
N LYS A 64 16.03 -24.03 -0.27
CA LYS A 64 16.84 -25.08 0.38
C LYS A 64 18.15 -24.51 0.93
N LYS A 65 18.88 -23.72 0.13
CA LYS A 65 20.11 -23.04 0.56
C LYS A 65 19.88 -22.04 1.71
N GLN A 66 18.77 -21.31 1.69
CA GLN A 66 18.41 -20.40 2.78
C GLN A 66 18.15 -21.16 4.08
N LYS A 67 17.43 -22.28 4.04
CA LYS A 67 17.23 -23.15 5.20
C LYS A 67 18.53 -23.80 5.70
N GLU A 68 19.46 -24.14 4.83
CA GLU A 68 20.79 -24.64 5.21
C GLU A 68 21.62 -23.54 5.88
N THR A 69 21.58 -22.31 5.35
CA THR A 69 22.26 -21.17 5.96
C THR A 69 21.68 -20.84 7.33
N ASP A 70 20.35 -20.86 7.47
CA ASP A 70 19.67 -20.64 8.77
C ASP A 70 20.03 -21.75 9.78
N LYS A 71 20.14 -23.01 9.36
CA LYS A 71 20.60 -24.13 10.20
C LYS A 71 22.07 -23.99 10.60
N LEU A 72 22.94 -23.52 9.71
CA LEU A 72 24.36 -23.28 10.02
C LEU A 72 24.53 -22.13 11.01
N ILE A 73 23.72 -21.09 10.91
CA ILE A 73 23.67 -19.97 11.88
C ILE A 73 23.17 -20.48 13.24
N GLN A 74 22.13 -21.29 13.27
CA GLN A 74 21.63 -21.92 14.50
C GLN A 74 22.67 -22.87 15.14
N GLY A 75 23.39 -23.63 14.33
CA GLY A 75 24.44 -24.56 14.83
C GLY A 75 25.65 -23.86 15.42
N LYS A 76 26.03 -22.66 14.96
CA LYS A 76 27.12 -21.85 15.50
C LYS A 76 26.82 -21.13 16.81
N LEU A 77 25.56 -21.01 17.15
CA LEU A 77 25.06 -20.27 18.33
C LEU A 77 24.81 -21.18 19.54
N GLY A 78 25.38 -22.38 19.56
CA GLY A 78 25.27 -23.43 20.57
C GLY A 78 25.07 -22.94 22.01
N SER A 79 23.84 -22.71 22.40
CA SER A 79 23.43 -22.41 23.75
C SER A 79 22.18 -23.20 24.09
N ASN A 80 22.25 -23.94 25.19
CA ASN A 80 21.15 -24.77 25.71
C ASN A 80 19.98 -24.01 26.32
N ASN A 81 19.97 -22.67 26.23
CA ASN A 81 18.90 -21.84 26.79
C ASN A 81 17.96 -21.31 25.68
N ILE A 82 16.66 -21.58 25.82
CA ILE A 82 15.61 -21.14 24.87
C ILE A 82 15.66 -19.63 24.66
N VAL A 83 15.92 -18.84 25.69
CA VAL A 83 16.00 -17.37 25.62
C VAL A 83 17.21 -16.91 24.80
N THR A 84 18.39 -17.53 25.01
CA THR A 84 19.62 -17.18 24.26
C THR A 84 19.49 -17.61 22.78
N SER A 85 18.87 -18.75 22.52
CA SER A 85 18.57 -19.20 21.15
C SER A 85 17.58 -18.29 20.44
N PHE A 86 16.56 -17.78 21.13
CA PHE A 86 15.59 -16.84 20.61
C PHE A 86 16.21 -15.45 20.32
N ILE A 87 17.00 -14.93 21.25
CA ILE A 87 17.74 -13.66 21.04
C ILE A 87 18.72 -13.80 19.87
N ALA A 88 19.43 -14.89 19.79
CA ALA A 88 20.38 -15.18 18.73
C ALA A 88 19.70 -15.34 17.37
N TYR A 89 18.52 -15.98 17.33
CA TYR A 89 17.69 -16.07 16.12
C TYR A 89 17.20 -14.68 15.66
N ILE A 90 16.68 -13.85 16.56
CA ILE A 90 16.26 -12.49 16.24
C ILE A 90 17.45 -11.65 15.76
N THR A 91 18.58 -11.72 16.47
CA THR A 91 19.77 -10.95 16.12
C THR A 91 20.35 -11.38 14.78
N GLY A 92 20.37 -12.67 14.48
CA GLY A 92 20.83 -13.20 13.19
C GLY A 92 19.86 -12.91 12.04
N THR A 93 18.55 -13.08 12.29
CA THR A 93 17.50 -12.94 11.26
C THR A 93 17.16 -11.48 10.94
N ILE A 94 17.22 -10.59 11.94
CA ILE A 94 16.87 -9.17 11.79
C ILE A 94 18.11 -8.28 11.82
N GLY A 95 19.04 -8.50 12.75
CA GLY A 95 20.22 -7.66 12.94
C GLY A 95 21.16 -7.69 11.74
N GLY A 96 21.46 -8.88 11.20
CA GLY A 96 22.30 -9.02 10.01
C GLY A 96 21.80 -8.23 8.79
N PRO A 97 20.52 -8.40 8.37
CA PRO A 97 19.91 -7.62 7.31
C PRO A 97 19.93 -6.09 7.54
N ILE A 98 19.67 -5.64 8.76
CA ILE A 98 19.70 -4.20 9.11
C ILE A 98 21.13 -3.66 9.00
N ILE A 99 22.11 -4.33 9.60
CA ILE A 99 23.52 -3.93 9.53
C ILE A 99 24.01 -3.88 8.09
N SER A 100 23.67 -4.90 7.29
CA SER A 100 24.00 -4.96 5.85
C SER A 100 23.41 -3.77 5.10
N PHE A 101 22.15 -3.41 5.38
CA PHE A 101 21.48 -2.27 4.77
C PHE A 101 22.16 -0.94 5.07
N PHE A 102 22.52 -0.69 6.35
CA PHE A 102 23.23 0.51 6.76
C PHE A 102 24.66 0.55 6.23
N ARG A 103 25.36 -0.59 6.21
CA ARG A 103 26.73 -0.71 5.65
C ARG A 103 26.78 -0.44 4.15
N LYS A 104 25.77 -0.95 3.40
CA LYS A 104 25.68 -0.78 1.94
C LYS A 104 25.42 0.67 1.54
N ASN A 105 24.52 1.34 2.25
CA ASN A 105 24.04 2.67 1.87
C ASN A 105 24.75 3.81 2.63
N GLY A 106 25.36 3.53 3.78
CA GLY A 106 25.86 4.53 4.73
C GLY A 106 24.71 5.14 5.57
N PHE A 107 25.02 5.56 6.80
CA PHE A 107 24.02 5.93 7.80
C PHE A 107 23.07 7.04 7.32
N LYS A 108 23.60 8.14 6.77
CA LYS A 108 22.79 9.29 6.32
C LYS A 108 21.83 8.95 5.20
N ILE A 109 22.28 8.15 4.23
CA ILE A 109 21.45 7.73 3.09
C ILE A 109 20.42 6.69 3.53
N ALA A 110 20.80 5.74 4.39
CA ALA A 110 19.92 4.74 4.94
C ALA A 110 18.73 5.37 5.70
N ILE A 111 19.00 6.36 6.56
CA ILE A 111 17.94 7.13 7.25
C ILE A 111 17.06 7.89 6.24
N GLY A 112 17.66 8.52 5.22
CA GLY A 112 16.88 9.17 4.16
C GLY A 112 15.97 8.21 3.39
N ILE A 113 16.43 6.98 3.10
CA ILE A 113 15.62 5.93 2.49
C ILE A 113 14.48 5.50 3.41
N LEU A 114 14.76 5.24 4.69
CA LEU A 114 13.75 4.84 5.66
C LEU A 114 12.69 5.94 5.86
N GLY A 115 13.11 7.19 5.97
CA GLY A 115 12.22 8.36 6.05
C GLY A 115 11.35 8.48 4.79
N PHE A 116 11.93 8.32 3.61
CA PHE A 116 11.17 8.31 2.37
C PHE A 116 10.16 7.16 2.32
N VAL A 117 10.59 5.93 2.62
CA VAL A 117 9.71 4.73 2.65
C VAL A 117 8.56 4.91 3.64
N PHE A 118 8.82 5.51 4.80
CA PHE A 118 7.81 5.79 5.83
C PHE A 118 6.79 6.83 5.39
N LEU A 119 7.22 7.89 4.68
CA LEU A 119 6.38 9.04 4.34
C LEU A 119 5.72 8.95 2.96
N PHE A 120 6.24 8.15 2.03
CA PHE A 120 5.85 8.22 0.61
C PHE A 120 4.36 8.07 0.36
N LYS A 121 3.68 7.22 1.12
CA LYS A 121 2.25 6.96 0.94
C LYS A 121 1.33 7.70 1.92
N ILE A 122 1.82 8.74 2.58
CA ILE A 122 1.04 9.44 3.61
C ILE A 122 -0.21 10.11 3.02
N GLY A 123 -0.09 10.82 1.89
CA GLY A 123 -1.23 11.50 1.24
C GLY A 123 -2.32 10.51 0.80
N GLU A 124 -1.92 9.41 0.15
CA GLU A 124 -2.83 8.32 -0.23
C GLU A 124 -3.49 7.67 1.01
N ALA A 125 -2.76 7.55 2.11
CA ALA A 125 -3.26 6.91 3.31
C ALA A 125 -4.35 7.73 4.01
N PHE A 126 -4.20 9.03 4.10
CA PHE A 126 -5.21 9.94 4.67
C PHE A 126 -6.47 9.96 3.80
N LEU A 127 -6.32 10.14 2.48
CA LEU A 127 -7.42 10.04 1.53
C LEU A 127 -8.14 8.70 1.65
N GLY A 128 -7.41 7.59 1.60
CA GLY A 128 -7.98 6.24 1.62
C GLY A 128 -8.75 5.91 2.91
N ARG A 129 -8.36 6.49 4.05
CA ARG A 129 -9.08 6.32 5.31
C ARG A 129 -10.39 7.10 5.35
N MET A 130 -10.40 8.32 4.84
CA MET A 130 -11.53 9.25 4.96
C MET A 130 -12.43 9.28 3.72
N SER A 131 -12.01 8.71 2.61
CA SER A 131 -12.74 8.78 1.33
C SER A 131 -14.20 8.34 1.41
N ILE A 132 -14.49 7.20 2.06
CA ILE A 132 -15.86 6.68 2.16
C ILE A 132 -16.73 7.57 3.05
N VAL A 133 -16.17 8.14 4.12
CA VAL A 133 -16.89 9.08 5.00
C VAL A 133 -17.23 10.33 4.21
N PHE A 134 -16.23 10.92 3.56
CA PHE A 134 -16.37 12.07 2.68
C PHE A 134 -17.43 11.87 1.58
N TYR A 135 -17.40 10.75 0.86
CA TYR A 135 -18.38 10.47 -0.19
C TYR A 135 -19.82 10.41 0.33
N LYS A 136 -20.02 9.85 1.54
CA LYS A 136 -21.32 9.79 2.18
C LYS A 136 -21.81 11.16 2.64
N GLU A 137 -20.92 11.99 3.18
CA GLU A 137 -21.26 13.34 3.65
C GLU A 137 -21.63 14.27 2.49
N ILE A 138 -20.98 14.13 1.33
CA ILE A 138 -21.40 14.85 0.11
C ILE A 138 -22.75 14.33 -0.44
N GLY A 139 -23.21 13.14 -0.01
CA GLY A 139 -24.50 12.58 -0.36
C GLY A 139 -24.49 11.54 -1.48
N PHE A 140 -23.34 10.86 -1.72
CA PHE A 140 -23.31 9.71 -2.62
C PHE A 140 -23.90 8.46 -1.96
N SER A 141 -24.72 7.71 -2.70
CA SER A 141 -25.26 6.43 -2.26
C SER A 141 -24.19 5.34 -2.21
N LYS A 142 -24.46 4.26 -1.47
CA LYS A 142 -23.55 3.09 -1.41
C LYS A 142 -23.32 2.48 -2.79
N GLY A 143 -24.36 2.43 -3.64
CA GLY A 143 -24.28 1.93 -5.00
C GLY A 143 -23.43 2.81 -5.90
N GLN A 144 -23.59 4.14 -5.82
CA GLN A 144 -22.72 5.07 -6.54
C GLN A 144 -21.25 4.89 -6.14
N ILE A 145 -20.97 4.80 -4.83
CA ILE A 145 -19.60 4.54 -4.33
C ILE A 145 -19.09 3.17 -4.83
N ALA A 146 -19.93 2.14 -4.83
CA ALA A 146 -19.54 0.81 -5.32
C ALA A 146 -19.19 0.83 -6.80
N ILE A 147 -19.99 1.48 -7.63
CA ILE A 147 -19.79 1.53 -9.09
C ILE A 147 -18.56 2.39 -9.43
N TYR A 148 -18.49 3.62 -8.94
CA TYR A 148 -17.42 4.56 -9.30
C TYR A 148 -16.09 4.20 -8.61
N SER A 149 -16.09 4.07 -7.27
CA SER A 149 -14.85 3.90 -6.52
C SER A 149 -14.32 2.46 -6.54
N LYS A 150 -15.18 1.45 -6.67
CA LYS A 150 -14.74 0.06 -6.64
C LYS A 150 -14.79 -0.60 -8.02
N GLY A 151 -15.90 -0.47 -8.75
CA GLY A 151 -16.05 -1.10 -10.06
C GLY A 151 -15.17 -0.45 -11.13
N LEU A 152 -15.40 0.83 -11.42
CA LEU A 152 -14.62 1.58 -12.41
C LEU A 152 -13.16 1.68 -11.99
N GLY A 153 -12.92 1.95 -10.71
CA GLY A 153 -11.59 2.01 -10.13
C GLY A 153 -10.81 0.70 -10.21
N TRP A 154 -11.47 -0.46 -10.20
CA TRP A 154 -10.78 -1.74 -10.40
C TRP A 154 -10.16 -1.83 -11.80
N ILE A 155 -10.94 -1.55 -12.84
CA ILE A 155 -10.45 -1.59 -14.23
C ILE A 155 -9.26 -0.64 -14.40
N THR A 156 -9.41 0.60 -13.95
CA THR A 156 -8.36 1.63 -14.00
C THR A 156 -7.09 1.16 -13.29
N THR A 157 -7.22 0.68 -12.06
CA THR A 157 -6.06 0.24 -11.27
C THR A 157 -5.32 -0.94 -11.93
N VAL A 158 -6.03 -1.94 -12.47
CA VAL A 158 -5.41 -3.08 -13.16
C VAL A 158 -4.62 -2.60 -14.38
N VAL A 159 -5.23 -1.82 -15.25
CA VAL A 159 -4.59 -1.31 -16.48
C VAL A 159 -3.35 -0.47 -16.14
N PHE A 160 -3.50 0.49 -15.23
CA PHE A 160 -2.40 1.41 -14.90
C PHE A 160 -1.33 0.80 -14.01
N THR A 161 -1.61 -0.29 -13.28
CA THR A 161 -0.57 -1.09 -12.63
C THR A 161 0.40 -1.70 -13.65
N LEU A 162 -0.13 -2.22 -14.77
CA LEU A 162 0.71 -2.76 -15.84
C LEU A 162 1.51 -1.65 -16.55
N LEU A 163 0.88 -0.53 -16.88
CA LEU A 163 1.53 0.63 -17.49
C LEU A 163 2.59 1.24 -16.57
N GLY A 164 2.31 1.34 -15.28
CA GLY A 164 3.27 1.80 -14.26
C GLY A 164 4.51 0.91 -14.17
N GLY A 165 4.33 -0.40 -14.30
CA GLY A 165 5.45 -1.35 -14.40
C GLY A 165 6.34 -1.10 -15.62
N ILE A 166 5.73 -0.88 -16.78
CA ILE A 166 6.45 -0.55 -18.02
C ILE A 166 7.19 0.79 -17.88
N MET A 167 6.54 1.79 -17.30
CA MET A 167 7.16 3.10 -17.05
C MET A 167 8.36 3.00 -16.11
N ALA A 168 8.24 2.24 -15.01
CA ALA A 168 9.32 2.03 -14.06
C ALA A 168 10.55 1.35 -14.71
N MET A 169 10.32 0.42 -15.63
CA MET A 169 11.39 -0.23 -16.39
C MET A 169 12.05 0.68 -17.42
N ARG A 170 11.28 1.52 -18.13
CA ARG A 170 11.78 2.37 -19.23
C ARG A 170 12.34 3.71 -18.75
N ALA A 171 11.61 4.42 -17.89
CA ALA A 171 12.00 5.74 -17.40
C ALA A 171 12.90 5.71 -16.17
N GLY A 172 12.94 4.54 -15.49
CA GLY A 172 13.65 4.33 -14.24
C GLY A 172 12.77 4.59 -13.01
N THR A 173 13.00 3.80 -11.97
CA THR A 173 12.16 3.75 -10.78
C THR A 173 12.07 5.09 -10.05
N ILE A 174 13.18 5.83 -9.90
CA ILE A 174 13.20 7.11 -9.16
C ILE A 174 12.35 8.16 -9.90
N LYS A 175 12.48 8.27 -11.23
CA LYS A 175 11.67 9.21 -12.01
C LYS A 175 10.18 8.86 -11.93
N THR A 176 9.86 7.56 -12.00
CA THR A 176 8.48 7.09 -11.85
C THR A 176 7.92 7.42 -10.47
N MET A 177 8.73 7.36 -9.40
CA MET A 177 8.30 7.73 -8.05
C MET A 177 8.05 9.23 -7.90
N PHE A 178 8.89 10.10 -8.49
CA PHE A 178 8.63 11.54 -8.54
C PHE A 178 7.33 11.85 -9.27
N PHE A 179 7.13 11.22 -10.43
CA PHE A 179 5.91 11.37 -11.21
C PHE A 179 4.68 10.92 -10.42
N ALA A 180 4.73 9.74 -9.79
CA ALA A 180 3.64 9.22 -8.97
C ALA A 180 3.34 10.12 -7.76
N GLY A 181 4.37 10.62 -7.07
CA GLY A 181 4.20 11.54 -5.94
C GLY A 181 3.60 12.89 -6.36
N GLY A 182 4.01 13.43 -7.51
CA GLY A 182 3.42 14.65 -8.07
C GLY A 182 1.94 14.46 -8.47
N LEU A 183 1.63 13.33 -9.10
CA LEU A 183 0.24 12.96 -9.39
C LEU A 183 -0.59 12.80 -8.11
N MET A 184 -0.04 12.18 -7.06
CA MET A 184 -0.72 12.02 -5.77
C MET A 184 -1.11 13.38 -5.16
N ALA A 185 -0.21 14.37 -5.22
CA ALA A 185 -0.52 15.72 -4.78
C ALA A 185 -1.65 16.34 -5.63
N LEU A 186 -1.61 16.16 -6.94
CA LEU A 186 -2.60 16.71 -7.85
C LEU A 186 -3.98 16.06 -7.68
N THR A 187 -4.05 14.73 -7.47
CA THR A 187 -5.32 14.03 -7.28
C THR A 187 -5.98 14.41 -5.96
N ASN A 188 -5.23 14.64 -4.89
CA ASN A 188 -5.79 15.16 -3.65
C ASN A 188 -6.46 16.53 -3.86
N LEU A 189 -5.94 17.40 -4.74
CA LEU A 189 -6.58 18.66 -5.10
C LEU A 189 -7.89 18.46 -5.88
N LEU A 190 -8.04 17.38 -6.65
CA LEU A 190 -9.33 17.06 -7.28
C LEU A 190 -10.40 16.71 -6.25
N PHE A 191 -10.02 16.04 -5.16
CA PHE A 191 -10.93 15.80 -4.05
C PHE A 191 -11.27 17.08 -3.26
N ALA A 192 -10.30 18.01 -3.11
CA ALA A 192 -10.58 19.34 -2.56
C ALA A 192 -11.60 20.09 -3.44
N LEU A 193 -11.42 20.04 -4.76
CA LEU A 193 -12.36 20.65 -5.70
C LEU A 193 -13.75 20.01 -5.60
N LEU A 194 -13.82 18.69 -5.46
CA LEU A 194 -15.10 17.96 -5.26
C LEU A 194 -15.77 18.39 -3.93
N ALA A 195 -14.99 18.61 -2.87
CA ALA A 195 -15.51 19.08 -1.59
C ALA A 195 -16.13 20.49 -1.69
N TRP A 196 -15.50 21.38 -2.43
CA TRP A 196 -16.01 22.76 -2.63
C TRP A 196 -17.18 22.85 -3.61
N THR A 197 -17.20 21.99 -4.64
CA THR A 197 -18.30 21.97 -5.64
C THR A 197 -19.54 21.22 -5.14
N GLY A 198 -19.40 20.33 -4.16
CA GLY A 198 -20.45 19.47 -3.69
C GLY A 198 -20.68 18.25 -4.58
N LYS A 199 -21.88 17.65 -4.50
CA LYS A 199 -22.22 16.41 -5.21
C LYS A 199 -22.21 16.59 -6.72
N SER A 200 -21.15 16.10 -7.38
CA SER A 200 -21.01 16.02 -8.83
C SER A 200 -20.51 14.63 -9.22
N GLU A 201 -21.35 13.85 -9.89
CA GLU A 201 -20.97 12.47 -10.30
C GLU A 201 -19.80 12.46 -11.30
N LEU A 202 -19.78 13.43 -12.22
CA LEU A 202 -18.70 13.54 -13.19
C LEU A 202 -17.36 13.85 -12.52
N LEU A 203 -17.35 14.84 -11.62
CA LEU A 203 -16.12 15.21 -10.90
C LEU A 203 -15.68 14.09 -9.97
N PHE A 204 -16.61 13.38 -9.33
CA PHE A 204 -16.34 12.21 -8.52
C PHE A 204 -15.68 11.10 -9.35
N ALA A 205 -16.23 10.76 -10.52
CA ALA A 205 -15.65 9.77 -11.42
C ALA A 205 -14.23 10.16 -11.84
N ILE A 206 -14.02 11.42 -12.24
CA ILE A 206 -12.69 11.93 -12.63
C ILE A 206 -11.70 11.86 -11.47
N ALA A 207 -12.07 12.29 -10.28
CA ALA A 207 -11.21 12.28 -9.10
C ALA A 207 -10.81 10.85 -8.72
N VAL A 208 -11.75 9.90 -8.73
CA VAL A 208 -11.50 8.49 -8.41
C VAL A 208 -10.61 7.83 -9.46
N ILE A 209 -10.88 8.05 -10.76
CA ILE A 209 -10.04 7.50 -11.84
C ILE A 209 -8.61 8.03 -11.73
N ALA A 210 -8.45 9.33 -11.54
CA ALA A 210 -7.14 9.97 -11.40
C ALA A 210 -6.38 9.45 -10.18
N ASP A 211 -7.07 9.26 -9.04
CA ASP A 211 -6.47 8.69 -7.84
C ASP A 211 -6.05 7.23 -8.04
N ASP A 212 -6.89 6.41 -8.64
CA ASP A 212 -6.59 5.01 -8.92
C ASP A 212 -5.41 4.83 -9.91
N ILE A 213 -5.29 5.71 -10.92
CA ILE A 213 -4.11 5.78 -11.80
C ILE A 213 -2.87 6.07 -10.95
N THR A 214 -2.94 7.08 -10.12
CA THR A 214 -1.83 7.51 -9.26
C THR A 214 -1.43 6.43 -8.26
N ALA A 215 -2.40 5.82 -7.58
CA ALA A 215 -2.16 4.74 -6.62
C ALA A 215 -1.52 3.51 -7.29
N ALA A 216 -1.94 3.18 -8.52
CA ALA A 216 -1.34 2.11 -9.32
C ALA A 216 0.14 2.40 -9.63
N PHE A 217 0.45 3.57 -10.18
CA PHE A 217 1.83 4.00 -10.46
C PHE A 217 2.68 4.03 -9.19
N ALA A 218 2.18 4.67 -8.11
CA ALA A 218 2.89 4.79 -6.85
C ALA A 218 3.21 3.43 -6.24
N THR A 219 2.25 2.50 -6.27
CA THR A 219 2.44 1.15 -5.70
C THR A 219 3.50 0.36 -6.46
N VAL A 220 3.44 0.34 -7.80
CA VAL A 220 4.41 -0.39 -8.61
C VAL A 220 5.81 0.22 -8.51
N ALA A 221 5.92 1.55 -8.57
CA ALA A 221 7.18 2.25 -8.41
C ALA A 221 7.80 2.00 -7.03
N PHE A 222 6.98 2.00 -5.97
CA PHE A 222 7.40 1.74 -4.60
C PHE A 222 7.90 0.30 -4.40
N VAL A 223 7.18 -0.69 -4.92
CA VAL A 223 7.59 -2.09 -4.91
C VAL A 223 8.90 -2.28 -5.67
N ALA A 224 9.03 -1.68 -6.86
CA ALA A 224 10.26 -1.71 -7.63
C ALA A 224 11.42 -1.04 -6.88
N PHE A 225 11.19 0.10 -6.24
CA PHE A 225 12.20 0.82 -5.46
C PHE A 225 12.71 -0.03 -4.29
N ILE A 226 11.82 -0.58 -3.48
CA ILE A 226 12.22 -1.48 -2.38
C ILE A 226 13.02 -2.67 -2.91
N SER A 227 12.55 -3.29 -4.01
CA SER A 227 13.23 -4.45 -4.61
C SER A 227 14.65 -4.15 -5.09
N LEU A 228 14.93 -2.92 -5.53
CA LEU A 228 16.27 -2.48 -5.95
C LEU A 228 17.21 -2.17 -4.78
N LEU A 229 16.65 -1.84 -3.62
CA LEU A 229 17.43 -1.49 -2.41
C LEU A 229 17.96 -2.72 -1.67
N VAL A 230 17.24 -3.84 -1.74
CA VAL A 230 17.58 -5.02 -0.96
C VAL A 230 18.87 -5.68 -1.43
N ASP A 231 19.58 -6.28 -0.48
CA ASP A 231 20.77 -7.08 -0.75
C ASP A 231 20.36 -8.48 -1.22
N ARG A 232 21.08 -9.02 -2.21
CA ARG A 232 20.82 -10.38 -2.72
C ARG A 232 20.94 -11.46 -1.64
N THR A 233 21.78 -11.23 -0.62
CA THR A 233 21.98 -12.16 0.49
C THR A 233 20.77 -12.21 1.44
N TYR A 234 20.12 -11.06 1.67
CA TYR A 234 19.04 -10.92 2.63
C TYR A 234 17.73 -10.41 2.00
N THR A 235 17.49 -10.75 0.73
CA THR A 235 16.40 -10.18 -0.09
C THR A 235 15.05 -10.26 0.60
N ALA A 236 14.66 -11.44 1.10
CA ALA A 236 13.34 -11.62 1.71
C ALA A 236 13.16 -10.79 2.99
N THR A 237 14.13 -10.82 3.89
CA THR A 237 14.06 -10.12 5.18
C THR A 237 14.15 -8.61 5.02
N GLN A 238 15.07 -8.10 4.20
CA GLN A 238 15.17 -6.66 3.94
C GLN A 238 13.94 -6.11 3.22
N TYR A 239 13.38 -6.86 2.26
CA TYR A 239 12.14 -6.48 1.59
C TYR A 239 10.99 -6.41 2.60
N ALA A 240 10.83 -7.43 3.43
CA ALA A 240 9.80 -7.47 4.45
C ALA A 240 9.92 -6.32 5.45
N LEU A 241 11.14 -6.00 5.92
CA LEU A 241 11.39 -4.89 6.84
C LEU A 241 11.05 -3.54 6.20
N LEU A 242 11.51 -3.27 4.98
CA LEU A 242 11.22 -2.01 4.27
C LEU A 242 9.73 -1.88 3.96
N ALA A 243 9.07 -2.95 3.51
CA ALA A 243 7.63 -2.96 3.26
C ALA A 243 6.83 -2.74 4.56
N SER A 244 7.27 -3.33 5.68
CA SER A 244 6.66 -3.12 7.00
C SER A 244 6.80 -1.68 7.48
N ILE A 245 7.95 -1.04 7.28
CA ILE A 245 8.17 0.38 7.60
C ILE A 245 7.22 1.27 6.78
N GLY A 246 7.09 1.00 5.48
CA GLY A 246 6.14 1.72 4.62
C GLY A 246 4.69 1.54 5.06
N THR A 247 4.31 0.32 5.45
CA THR A 247 2.98 0.03 5.98
C THR A 247 2.77 0.68 7.35
N ALA A 248 3.76 0.64 8.25
CA ALA A 248 3.69 1.30 9.54
C ALA A 248 3.50 2.82 9.39
N GLY A 249 4.27 3.48 8.51
CA GLY A 249 4.09 4.90 8.22
C GLY A 249 2.68 5.22 7.74
N ARG A 250 2.20 4.45 6.75
CA ARG A 250 0.86 4.59 6.22
C ARG A 250 -0.24 4.41 7.29
N THR A 251 -0.16 3.37 8.11
CA THR A 251 -1.22 3.06 9.09
C THR A 251 -1.17 3.98 10.30
N THR A 252 0.01 4.22 10.85
CA THR A 252 0.18 5.04 12.06
C THR A 252 -0.18 6.50 11.80
N LEU A 253 0.32 7.08 10.72
CA LEU A 253 0.03 8.48 10.39
C LEU A 253 -1.43 8.67 9.98
N ALA A 254 -1.99 7.78 9.15
CA ALA A 254 -3.39 7.87 8.75
C ALA A 254 -4.39 7.58 9.89
N SER A 255 -3.97 7.01 11.02
CA SER A 255 -4.86 6.85 12.18
C SER A 255 -5.35 8.17 12.75
N SER A 256 -4.59 9.26 12.58
CA SER A 256 -4.96 10.61 13.00
C SER A 256 -5.86 11.36 12.00
N SER A 257 -6.23 10.74 10.86
CA SER A 257 -6.98 11.42 9.80
C SER A 257 -8.37 11.86 10.26
N GLY A 258 -9.07 11.07 11.10
CA GLY A 258 -10.34 11.46 11.68
C GLY A 258 -10.21 12.68 12.60
N ALA A 259 -9.24 12.65 13.53
CA ALA A 259 -8.96 13.78 14.39
C ALA A 259 -8.61 15.07 13.62
N LEU A 260 -7.94 14.93 12.46
CA LEU A 260 -7.67 16.08 11.59
C LEU A 260 -8.96 16.63 10.97
N VAL A 261 -9.90 15.80 10.54
CA VAL A 261 -11.21 16.24 10.04
C VAL A 261 -12.01 16.94 11.14
N ASP A 262 -12.02 16.37 12.36
CA ASP A 262 -12.69 16.97 13.52
C ASP A 262 -12.07 18.33 13.88
N TRP A 263 -10.75 18.45 13.88
CA TRP A 263 -10.03 19.71 14.13
C TRP A 263 -10.35 20.79 13.08
N LEU A 264 -10.59 20.38 11.83
CA LEU A 264 -11.03 21.27 10.74
C LEU A 264 -12.54 21.53 10.74
N ASN A 265 -13.29 21.09 11.74
CA ASN A 265 -14.75 21.21 11.81
C ASN A 265 -15.48 20.66 10.57
N GLY A 266 -14.95 19.58 9.96
CA GLY A 266 -15.53 18.96 8.79
C GLY A 266 -15.23 19.67 7.46
N ASP A 267 -14.31 20.62 7.43
CA ASP A 267 -13.86 21.25 6.16
C ASP A 267 -13.00 20.26 5.35
N TRP A 268 -13.67 19.49 4.50
CA TRP A 268 -13.05 18.53 3.60
C TRP A 268 -12.15 19.18 2.56
N GLY A 269 -12.45 20.39 2.10
CA GLY A 269 -11.62 21.10 1.14
C GLY A 269 -10.22 21.37 1.72
N THR A 270 -10.17 21.97 2.90
CA THR A 270 -8.92 22.20 3.63
C THR A 270 -8.22 20.89 4.02
N PHE A 271 -8.96 19.85 4.40
CA PHE A 271 -8.39 18.52 4.67
C PHE A 271 -7.60 17.98 3.46
N PHE A 272 -8.17 18.00 2.25
CA PHE A 272 -7.49 17.50 1.06
C PHE A 272 -6.33 18.39 0.60
N VAL A 273 -6.40 19.69 0.82
CA VAL A 273 -5.25 20.59 0.60
C VAL A 273 -4.11 20.25 1.54
N LEU A 274 -4.38 20.00 2.82
CA LEU A 274 -3.35 19.58 3.78
C LEU A 274 -2.74 18.23 3.41
N THR A 275 -3.54 17.25 2.96
CA THR A 275 -3.02 15.95 2.50
C THR A 275 -2.13 16.11 1.26
N THR A 276 -2.39 17.09 0.40
CA THR A 276 -1.51 17.46 -0.72
C THR A 276 -0.15 17.96 -0.21
N ILE A 277 -0.14 18.83 0.78
CA ILE A 277 1.09 19.37 1.39
C ILE A 277 1.89 18.26 2.07
N MET A 278 1.22 17.28 2.70
CA MET A 278 1.87 16.13 3.35
C MET A 278 2.68 15.25 2.39
N VAL A 279 2.46 15.33 1.08
CA VAL A 279 3.28 14.60 0.09
C VAL A 279 4.66 15.25 -0.06
N ILE A 280 4.80 16.56 0.14
CA ILE A 280 6.04 17.33 -0.11
C ILE A 280 7.24 16.78 0.67
N PRO A 281 7.17 16.50 1.98
CA PRO A 281 8.31 15.96 2.72
C PRO A 281 8.86 14.67 2.13
N SER A 282 8.00 13.79 1.62
CA SER A 282 8.43 12.54 0.97
C SER A 282 9.20 12.81 -0.32
N LEU A 283 8.73 13.77 -1.13
CA LEU A 283 9.42 14.16 -2.37
C LEU A 283 10.76 14.84 -2.09
N ILE A 284 10.86 15.62 -1.01
CA ILE A 284 12.13 16.20 -0.55
C ILE A 284 13.10 15.09 -0.16
N CYS A 285 12.67 14.10 0.63
CA CYS A 285 13.50 12.95 0.98
C CYS A 285 13.98 12.22 -0.29
N LEU A 286 13.08 11.97 -1.25
CA LEU A 286 13.42 11.33 -2.52
C LEU A 286 14.45 12.14 -3.31
N TRP A 287 14.32 13.47 -3.33
CA TRP A 287 15.25 14.37 -4.01
C TRP A 287 16.66 14.27 -3.41
N PHE A 288 16.80 14.22 -2.09
CA PHE A 288 18.09 14.08 -1.41
C PHE A 288 18.77 12.74 -1.69
N ILE A 289 18.00 11.65 -1.80
CA ILE A 289 18.56 10.32 -1.99
C ILE A 289 18.73 9.93 -3.47
N ARG A 290 18.11 10.63 -4.42
CA ARG A 290 18.01 10.25 -5.85
C ARG A 290 19.32 9.87 -6.53
N ASN A 291 20.41 10.60 -6.23
CA ASN A 291 21.72 10.40 -6.85
C ASN A 291 22.68 9.55 -6.00
N LYS A 292 22.27 9.21 -4.76
CA LYS A 292 23.12 8.54 -3.77
C LYS A 292 22.71 7.11 -3.53
N VAL A 293 21.50 6.74 -3.91
CA VAL A 293 21.02 5.35 -3.82
C VAL A 293 21.77 4.52 -4.84
N LYS A 294 22.60 3.59 -4.36
CA LYS A 294 23.24 2.57 -5.18
C LYS A 294 22.17 1.57 -5.61
N ILE A 295 21.43 1.93 -6.64
CA ILE A 295 20.51 1.03 -7.34
C ILE A 295 21.36 -0.01 -8.01
N GLY A 296 21.24 -1.26 -7.57
CA GLY A 296 22.09 -2.41 -7.90
C GLY A 296 22.87 -2.25 -9.19
N ALA A 297 24.19 -2.18 -9.06
CA ALA A 297 25.06 -2.32 -10.22
C ALA A 297 24.73 -3.63 -10.92
N LYS A 298 24.49 -3.53 -12.24
CA LYS A 298 24.29 -4.66 -13.15
C LYS A 298 25.41 -5.67 -13.03
#